data_e29858243576389624c794227bdb0c4d
#
_entry.id   e29858243576389624c794227bdb0c4d
#
_cell.length_a   1.000
_cell.length_b   1.000
_cell.length_c   1.000
_cell.angle_alpha   90.00
_cell.angle_beta   90.00
_cell.angle_gamma   90.00
#
_symmetry.space_group_name_H-M   'P 1'
#
loop_
_entity.id
_entity.type
_entity.pdbx_description
1 polymer ?
#
loop_
_entity_poly.entity_id
_entity_poly.type
_entity_poly.pdbx_seq_one_letter_code
_entity_poly.pdbx_strand_id
1 'polypeptide(L)'
;DGERETIEKALAHLPVFIPEYAEFDVEGNGWHTFTVEQRIDGAIMVDGTLRCRYAEDGTIREVQNNLLSYTYHENVAVISPEEAFERLCDGKFNDGGFFEVERPNDVTVLSCKLSYRIDTKGFYQPVYLFELSSSDGSYKDWIMIPAMK
;
A
#
# COMPACT_ATOMS: atom_id res chain seq x y z
N ASP A 1 8.23 23.60 -11.22
CA ASP A 1 8.07 24.26 -9.90
C ASP A 1 6.84 25.18 -9.84
N GLY A 2 6.55 26.02 -10.85
CA GLY A 2 5.44 26.99 -10.79
C GLY A 2 4.04 26.37 -10.80
N GLU A 3 3.84 25.23 -11.44
CA GLU A 3 2.54 24.56 -11.50
C GLU A 3 2.15 23.94 -10.17
N ARG A 4 3.06 23.25 -9.51
CA ARG A 4 2.88 22.73 -8.16
C ARG A 4 2.44 23.82 -7.20
N GLU A 5 3.17 24.96 -7.17
CA GLU A 5 2.86 26.09 -6.29
C GLU A 5 1.48 26.69 -6.57
N THR A 6 1.09 26.74 -7.85
CA THR A 6 -0.24 27.22 -8.27
C THR A 6 -1.34 26.33 -7.72
N ILE A 7 -1.18 25.01 -7.82
CA ILE A 7 -2.15 24.03 -7.33
C ILE A 7 -2.21 24.05 -5.79
N GLU A 8 -1.06 24.11 -5.11
CA GLU A 8 -1.00 24.20 -3.64
C GLU A 8 -1.72 25.46 -3.13
N LYS A 9 -1.53 26.61 -3.80
CA LYS A 9 -2.26 27.84 -3.47
C LYS A 9 -3.77 27.70 -3.69
N ALA A 10 -4.18 27.05 -4.76
CA ALA A 10 -5.60 26.80 -5.04
C ALA A 10 -6.24 25.85 -4.01
N LEU A 11 -5.47 24.92 -3.45
CA LEU A 11 -5.91 23.98 -2.40
C LEU A 11 -5.84 24.57 -0.98
N ALA A 12 -5.14 25.66 -0.76
CA ALA A 12 -4.84 26.19 0.58
C ALA A 12 -6.09 26.58 1.41
N HIS A 13 -7.24 26.75 0.79
CA HIS A 13 -8.50 27.03 1.49
C HIS A 13 -9.30 25.75 1.87
N LEU A 14 -8.82 24.60 1.44
CA LEU A 14 -9.39 23.29 1.80
C LEU A 14 -8.69 22.71 3.03
N PRO A 15 -9.35 21.88 3.82
CA PRO A 15 -8.76 21.22 4.98
C PRO A 15 -7.88 20.03 4.55
N VAL A 16 -6.88 20.29 3.70
CA VAL A 16 -5.91 19.30 3.23
C VAL A 16 -4.51 19.73 3.65
N PHE A 17 -3.70 18.77 4.05
CA PHE A 17 -2.29 18.99 4.34
C PHE A 17 -1.44 18.20 3.35
N ILE A 18 -0.65 18.89 2.56
CA ILE A 18 0.28 18.31 1.60
C ILE A 18 1.69 18.48 2.16
N PRO A 19 2.39 17.36 2.48
CA PRO A 19 3.78 17.43 2.92
C PRO A 19 4.69 18.02 1.83
N GLU A 20 5.73 18.76 2.22
CA GLU A 20 6.70 19.31 1.26
C GLU A 20 7.41 18.24 0.43
N TYR A 21 7.59 17.04 1.01
CA TYR A 21 8.23 15.90 0.34
C TYR A 21 7.29 15.08 -0.56
N ALA A 22 6.01 15.46 -0.67
CA ALA A 22 5.10 14.78 -1.58
C ALA A 22 5.61 14.91 -3.03
N GLU A 23 5.61 13.83 -3.75
CA GLU A 23 5.87 13.84 -5.18
C GLU A 23 4.68 14.47 -5.91
N PHE A 24 4.97 15.30 -6.92
CA PHE A 24 3.94 15.98 -7.70
C PHE A 24 4.02 15.55 -9.15
N ASP A 25 2.89 15.15 -9.70
CA ASP A 25 2.76 14.77 -11.10
C ASP A 25 1.55 15.47 -11.74
N VAL A 26 1.67 15.73 -13.05
CA VAL A 26 0.63 16.34 -13.87
C VAL A 26 0.11 15.28 -14.84
N GLU A 27 -1.11 14.85 -14.57
CA GLU A 27 -1.81 13.92 -15.45
C GLU A 27 -2.57 14.67 -16.56
N GLY A 28 -2.95 13.97 -17.61
CA GLY A 28 -3.78 14.56 -18.66
C GLY A 28 -5.14 15.05 -18.15
N ASN A 29 -5.79 15.91 -18.94
CA ASN A 29 -7.14 16.43 -18.67
C ASN A 29 -7.28 17.30 -17.40
N GLY A 30 -6.21 18.00 -17.01
CA GLY A 30 -6.22 18.91 -15.85
C GLY A 30 -6.15 18.22 -14.50
N TRP A 31 -5.80 16.95 -14.44
CA TRP A 31 -5.53 16.24 -13.18
C TRP A 31 -4.10 16.46 -12.72
N HIS A 32 -3.98 16.70 -11.41
CA HIS A 32 -2.73 16.88 -10.69
C HIS A 32 -2.74 15.97 -9.49
N THR A 33 -1.65 15.28 -9.25
CA THR A 33 -1.53 14.26 -8.20
C THR A 33 -0.34 14.57 -7.30
N PHE A 34 -0.59 14.55 -6.00
CA PHE A 34 0.42 14.54 -4.96
C PHE A 34 0.48 13.13 -4.37
N THR A 35 1.64 12.51 -4.38
CA THR A 35 1.85 11.16 -3.83
C THR A 35 2.76 11.25 -2.62
N VAL A 36 2.34 10.64 -1.52
CA VAL A 36 3.12 10.53 -0.28
C VAL A 36 3.41 9.07 -0.02
N GLU A 37 4.67 8.70 -0.16
CA GLU A 37 5.13 7.37 0.18
C GLU A 37 5.27 7.22 1.70
N GLN A 38 4.61 6.20 2.26
CA GLN A 38 4.75 5.83 3.67
C GLN A 38 5.63 4.60 3.80
N ARG A 39 6.70 4.70 4.61
CA ARG A 39 7.62 3.59 4.88
C ARG A 39 7.57 3.19 6.34
N ILE A 40 7.48 1.88 6.60
CA ILE A 40 7.65 1.28 7.91
C ILE A 40 8.82 0.31 7.82
N ASP A 41 9.84 0.50 8.66
CA ASP A 41 11.08 -0.30 8.65
C ASP A 41 11.74 -0.44 7.25
N GLY A 42 11.64 0.62 6.44
CA GLY A 42 12.20 0.65 5.09
C GLY A 42 11.34 -0.03 4.02
N ALA A 43 10.26 -0.71 4.39
CA ALA A 43 9.31 -1.24 3.43
C ALA A 43 8.28 -0.18 3.02
N ILE A 44 8.02 -0.04 1.73
CA ILE A 44 6.95 0.82 1.21
C ILE A 44 5.62 0.16 1.57
N MET A 45 4.79 0.87 2.30
CA MET A 45 3.54 0.32 2.79
C MET A 45 2.33 0.75 1.99
N VAL A 46 2.24 2.05 1.72
CA VAL A 46 1.11 2.66 1.03
C VAL A 46 1.55 3.97 0.40
N ASP A 47 1.09 4.20 -0.80
CA ASP A 47 1.10 5.52 -1.39
C ASP A 47 -0.22 6.21 -1.02
N GLY A 48 -0.15 7.18 -0.13
CA GLY A 48 -1.26 8.12 0.05
C GLY A 48 -1.28 9.10 -1.12
N THR A 49 -2.43 9.34 -1.71
CA THR A 49 -2.56 10.26 -2.84
C THR A 49 -3.59 11.34 -2.57
N LEU A 50 -3.28 12.56 -3.00
CA LEU A 50 -4.26 13.62 -3.19
C LEU A 50 -4.28 13.93 -4.69
N ARG A 51 -5.44 13.77 -5.30
CA ARG A 51 -5.66 14.14 -6.69
C ARG A 51 -6.64 15.30 -6.76
N CYS A 52 -6.35 16.27 -7.61
CA CYS A 52 -7.28 17.36 -7.85
C CYS A 52 -7.38 17.65 -9.35
N ARG A 53 -8.55 18.11 -9.76
CA ARG A 53 -8.79 18.57 -11.10
C ARG A 53 -8.84 20.10 -11.11
N TYR A 54 -7.87 20.70 -11.81
CA TYR A 54 -7.74 22.14 -11.96
C TYR A 54 -8.21 22.56 -13.34
N ALA A 55 -9.10 23.53 -13.39
CA ALA A 55 -9.64 24.05 -14.63
C ALA A 55 -8.85 25.25 -15.15
N GLU A 56 -8.93 25.53 -16.43
CA GLU A 56 -8.26 26.65 -17.09
C GLU A 56 -8.67 28.03 -16.50
N ASP A 57 -9.86 28.10 -15.91
CA ASP A 57 -10.36 29.31 -15.24
C ASP A 57 -9.75 29.55 -13.85
N GLY A 58 -8.82 28.72 -13.42
CA GLY A 58 -8.13 28.84 -12.14
C GLY A 58 -8.87 28.21 -10.95
N THR A 59 -9.93 27.42 -11.19
CA THR A 59 -10.72 26.81 -10.12
C THR A 59 -10.43 25.32 -9.94
N ILE A 60 -10.49 24.86 -8.68
CA ILE A 60 -10.51 23.44 -8.36
C ILE A 60 -11.93 22.92 -8.58
N ARG A 61 -12.07 21.92 -9.42
CA ARG A 61 -13.36 21.28 -9.75
C ARG A 61 -13.65 20.04 -8.93
N GLU A 62 -12.59 19.32 -8.58
CA GLU A 62 -12.69 18.04 -7.86
C GLU A 62 -11.46 17.83 -7.02
N VAL A 63 -11.62 17.25 -5.82
CA VAL A 63 -10.53 16.82 -4.96
C VAL A 63 -10.85 15.42 -4.43
N GLN A 64 -9.89 14.52 -4.61
CA GLN A 64 -9.91 13.18 -4.05
C GLN A 64 -8.73 13.10 -3.07
N ASN A 65 -9.02 13.17 -1.78
CA ASN A 65 -8.00 13.13 -0.73
C ASN A 65 -7.95 11.75 -0.07
N ASN A 66 -6.91 11.00 -0.42
CA ASN A 66 -6.55 9.71 0.18
C ASN A 66 -5.18 9.79 0.87
N LEU A 67 -4.74 11.00 1.24
CA LEU A 67 -3.55 11.18 2.07
C LEU A 67 -3.84 10.66 3.47
N LEU A 68 -2.97 9.78 3.94
CA LEU A 68 -3.07 9.19 5.27
C LEU A 68 -1.80 9.52 6.05
N SER A 69 -1.94 9.84 7.32
CA SER A 69 -0.82 9.96 8.25
C SER A 69 -0.88 8.83 9.27
N TYR A 70 0.27 8.19 9.52
CA TYR A 70 0.39 7.14 10.49
C TYR A 70 1.31 7.56 11.63
N THR A 71 0.97 7.15 12.82
CA THR A 71 1.81 7.33 14.00
C THR A 71 2.20 5.97 14.55
N TYR A 72 3.45 5.88 15.05
CA TYR A 72 3.89 4.71 15.76
C TYR A 72 2.98 4.44 16.96
N HIS A 73 2.57 3.19 17.12
CA HIS A 73 1.73 2.76 18.24
C HIS A 73 2.55 1.97 19.27
N GLU A 74 3.06 0.80 18.88
CA GLU A 74 3.87 -0.05 19.75
C GLU A 74 4.73 -1.04 18.95
N ASN A 75 5.76 -1.58 19.61
CA ASN A 75 6.50 -2.71 19.09
C ASN A 75 5.77 -4.00 19.41
N VAL A 76 5.67 -4.90 18.43
CA VAL A 76 5.07 -6.21 18.59
C VAL A 76 6.11 -7.31 18.33
N ALA A 77 6.02 -8.41 19.06
CA ALA A 77 6.84 -9.57 18.79
C ALA A 77 6.32 -10.30 17.56
N VAL A 78 7.22 -10.64 16.64
CA VAL A 78 6.90 -11.38 15.43
C VAL A 78 7.42 -12.81 15.49
N ILE A 79 6.75 -13.72 14.78
CA ILE A 79 7.22 -15.08 14.56
C ILE A 79 8.44 -15.08 13.62
N SER A 80 9.15 -16.19 13.57
CA SER A 80 10.25 -16.32 12.59
C SER A 80 9.74 -16.56 11.17
N PRO A 81 10.57 -16.30 10.13
CA PRO A 81 10.23 -16.66 8.76
C PRO A 81 9.95 -18.15 8.58
N GLU A 82 10.65 -19.01 9.32
CA GLU A 82 10.48 -20.46 9.31
C GLU A 82 9.10 -20.85 9.85
N GLU A 83 8.70 -20.28 10.98
CA GLU A 83 7.37 -20.50 11.56
C GLU A 83 6.26 -19.99 10.62
N ALA A 84 6.49 -18.85 9.94
CA ALA A 84 5.56 -18.34 8.94
C ALA A 84 5.44 -19.30 7.74
N PHE A 85 6.55 -19.89 7.31
CA PHE A 85 6.56 -20.87 6.24
C PHE A 85 5.82 -22.16 6.64
N GLU A 86 5.98 -22.65 7.87
CA GLU A 86 5.21 -23.77 8.39
C GLU A 86 3.71 -23.49 8.38
N ARG A 87 3.29 -22.28 8.79
CA ARG A 87 1.89 -21.86 8.72
C ARG A 87 1.36 -21.82 7.28
N LEU A 88 2.20 -21.38 6.32
CA LEU A 88 1.88 -21.41 4.90
C LEU A 88 1.63 -22.86 4.42
N CYS A 89 2.51 -23.78 4.75
CA CYS A 89 2.40 -25.21 4.40
C CYS A 89 1.17 -25.87 5.02
N ASP A 90 0.82 -25.49 6.24
CA ASP A 90 -0.36 -25.98 6.94
C ASP A 90 -1.68 -25.37 6.43
N GLY A 91 -1.64 -24.44 5.48
CA GLY A 91 -2.80 -23.71 4.99
C GLY A 91 -3.42 -22.75 6.02
N LYS A 92 -2.66 -22.37 7.06
CA LYS A 92 -3.11 -21.47 8.14
C LYS A 92 -2.92 -20.01 7.75
N PHE A 93 -3.59 -19.58 6.70
CA PHE A 93 -3.57 -18.20 6.22
C PHE A 93 -4.95 -17.77 5.75
N ASN A 94 -5.21 -16.49 5.87
CA ASN A 94 -6.38 -15.87 5.26
C ASN A 94 -5.93 -15.18 3.98
N ASP A 95 -6.33 -15.72 2.84
CA ASP A 95 -6.01 -15.16 1.52
C ASP A 95 -6.85 -13.93 1.17
N GLY A 96 -7.82 -13.60 2.03
CA GLY A 96 -8.71 -12.43 1.83
C GLY A 96 -9.56 -12.54 0.56
N GLY A 97 -9.52 -13.67 -0.11
CA GLY A 97 -10.23 -13.89 -1.36
C GLY A 97 -11.71 -14.17 -1.13
N PHE A 98 -12.56 -13.42 -1.82
CA PHE A 98 -13.97 -13.76 -1.97
C PHE A 98 -14.21 -14.86 -3.00
N PHE A 99 -13.16 -15.35 -3.65
CA PHE A 99 -13.22 -16.37 -4.68
C PHE A 99 -12.28 -17.53 -4.32
N GLU A 100 -12.80 -18.75 -4.39
CA GLU A 100 -11.96 -19.93 -4.38
C GLU A 100 -11.13 -19.95 -5.67
N VAL A 101 -9.84 -19.66 -5.54
CA VAL A 101 -8.89 -19.83 -6.65
C VAL A 101 -8.34 -21.25 -6.52
N GLU A 102 -8.55 -22.08 -7.55
CA GLU A 102 -7.86 -23.36 -7.63
C GLU A 102 -6.35 -23.10 -7.66
N ARG A 103 -5.67 -23.58 -6.64
CA ARG A 103 -4.20 -23.50 -6.56
C ARG A 103 -3.59 -24.81 -7.07
N PRO A 104 -2.55 -24.73 -7.89
CA PRO A 104 -1.83 -25.93 -8.29
C PRO A 104 -1.19 -26.61 -7.07
N ASN A 105 -1.07 -27.94 -7.11
CA ASN A 105 -0.47 -28.72 -6.02
C ASN A 105 1.05 -28.56 -5.92
N ASP A 106 1.70 -28.03 -6.96
CA ASP A 106 3.14 -27.87 -7.09
C ASP A 106 3.52 -26.38 -7.18
N VAL A 107 3.45 -25.69 -6.08
CA VAL A 107 3.93 -24.31 -6.00
C VAL A 107 5.27 -24.22 -5.29
N THR A 108 6.12 -23.35 -5.81
CA THR A 108 7.42 -23.03 -5.23
C THR A 108 7.37 -21.65 -4.62
N VAL A 109 7.90 -21.50 -3.42
CA VAL A 109 8.11 -20.19 -2.80
C VAL A 109 9.34 -19.54 -3.45
N LEU A 110 9.14 -18.40 -4.09
CA LEU A 110 10.20 -17.62 -4.74
C LEU A 110 10.86 -16.64 -3.78
N SER A 111 10.06 -16.04 -2.89
CA SER A 111 10.55 -15.08 -1.91
C SER A 111 9.68 -15.05 -0.66
N CYS A 112 10.30 -14.60 0.45
CA CYS A 112 9.62 -14.31 1.70
C CYS A 112 10.17 -13.00 2.23
N LYS A 113 9.30 -12.05 2.57
CA LYS A 113 9.71 -10.78 3.18
C LYS A 113 8.74 -10.35 4.26
N LEU A 114 9.27 -9.72 5.32
CA LEU A 114 8.44 -9.01 6.29
C LEU A 114 7.86 -7.77 5.63
N SER A 115 6.57 -7.60 5.77
CA SER A 115 5.81 -6.47 5.27
C SER A 115 4.73 -6.10 6.30
N TYR A 116 3.83 -5.23 5.93
CA TYR A 116 2.78 -4.80 6.83
C TYR A 116 1.45 -4.73 6.07
N ARG A 117 0.36 -5.00 6.77
CA ARG A 117 -0.98 -4.92 6.22
C ARG A 117 -1.87 -4.11 7.16
N ILE A 118 -2.66 -3.23 6.60
CA ILE A 118 -3.67 -2.50 7.37
C ILE A 118 -4.81 -3.45 7.75
N ASP A 119 -5.21 -3.41 9.01
CA ASP A 119 -6.39 -4.12 9.49
C ASP A 119 -7.67 -3.27 9.38
N THR A 120 -8.80 -3.84 9.76
CA THR A 120 -10.10 -3.15 9.71
C THR A 120 -10.24 -2.00 10.72
N LYS A 121 -9.31 -1.87 11.66
CA LYS A 121 -9.26 -0.81 12.67
C LYS A 121 -8.28 0.32 12.30
N GLY A 122 -7.59 0.18 11.18
CA GLY A 122 -6.62 1.17 10.69
C GLY A 122 -5.21 0.99 11.24
N PHE A 123 -4.87 -0.15 11.87
CA PHE A 123 -3.53 -0.45 12.31
C PHE A 123 -2.77 -1.21 11.23
N TYR A 124 -1.52 -0.80 10.95
CA TYR A 124 -0.59 -1.61 10.18
C TYR A 124 0.01 -2.68 11.07
N GLN A 125 -0.25 -3.92 10.70
CA GLN A 125 0.24 -5.10 11.40
C GLN A 125 1.29 -5.82 10.55
N PRO A 126 2.38 -6.35 11.17
CA PRO A 126 3.40 -7.09 10.44
C PRO A 126 2.83 -8.39 9.87
N VAL A 127 3.22 -8.68 8.64
CA VAL A 127 2.89 -9.90 7.90
C VAL A 127 4.12 -10.40 7.16
N TYR A 128 4.23 -11.71 6.97
CA TYR A 128 5.16 -12.25 5.98
C TYR A 128 4.46 -12.38 4.65
N LEU A 129 5.07 -11.81 3.63
CA LEU A 129 4.59 -11.85 2.26
C LEU A 129 5.40 -12.90 1.49
N PHE A 130 4.74 -13.95 1.06
CA PHE A 130 5.31 -15.03 0.26
C PHE A 130 4.90 -14.88 -1.20
N GLU A 131 5.90 -14.89 -2.08
CA GLU A 131 5.69 -14.99 -3.52
C GLU A 131 5.72 -16.45 -3.95
N LEU A 132 4.68 -16.90 -4.61
CA LEU A 132 4.50 -18.26 -5.06
C LEU A 132 4.46 -18.32 -6.58
N SER A 133 4.99 -19.39 -7.15
CA SER A 133 4.86 -19.70 -8.58
C SER A 133 4.72 -21.21 -8.80
N SER A 134 3.90 -21.60 -9.77
CA SER A 134 3.92 -22.98 -10.27
C SER A 134 5.21 -23.26 -11.05
N SER A 135 5.56 -24.55 -11.18
CA SER A 135 6.76 -25.00 -11.88
C SER A 135 6.80 -24.60 -13.36
N ASP A 136 5.65 -24.46 -14.00
CA ASP A 136 5.49 -24.02 -15.39
C ASP A 136 5.35 -22.51 -15.55
N GLY A 137 5.31 -21.75 -14.42
CA GLY A 137 5.15 -20.30 -14.40
C GLY A 137 3.78 -19.79 -14.80
N SER A 138 2.79 -20.67 -14.99
CA SER A 138 1.42 -20.28 -15.37
C SER A 138 0.63 -19.67 -14.21
N TYR A 139 1.04 -19.99 -12.97
CA TYR A 139 0.45 -19.47 -11.75
C TYR A 139 1.48 -18.65 -10.99
N LYS A 140 1.07 -17.45 -10.57
CA LYS A 140 1.80 -16.61 -9.62
C LYS A 140 0.83 -15.99 -8.63
N ASP A 141 1.19 -16.01 -7.37
CA ASP A 141 0.35 -15.45 -6.30
C ASP A 141 1.21 -14.90 -5.16
N TRP A 142 0.60 -14.05 -4.35
CA TRP A 142 1.17 -13.51 -3.13
C TRP A 142 0.30 -13.89 -1.94
N ILE A 143 0.88 -14.56 -0.97
CA ILE A 143 0.18 -14.96 0.25
C ILE A 143 0.75 -14.22 1.45
N MET A 144 -0.12 -13.68 2.28
CA MET A 144 0.23 -13.00 3.53
C MET A 144 -0.05 -13.89 4.72
N ILE A 145 0.98 -14.10 5.55
CA ILE A 145 0.88 -14.80 6.82
C ILE A 145 0.98 -13.78 7.94
N PRO A 146 0.01 -13.68 8.87
CA PRO A 146 0.12 -12.81 10.04
C PRO A 146 1.38 -13.13 10.83
N ALA A 147 2.18 -12.11 11.10
CA ALA A 147 3.49 -12.27 11.74
C ALA A 147 3.47 -12.04 13.25
N MET A 148 2.43 -11.45 13.83
CA MET A 148 2.34 -11.26 15.28
C MET A 148 2.25 -12.59 16.02
N LYS A 149 2.94 -12.66 17.18
CA LYS A 149 2.88 -13.79 18.12
C LYS A 149 1.57 -13.81 18.88
#